data_820e2fcc6ba6fb5125181c249162e9c1
#
_entry.id   820e2fcc6ba6fb5125181c249162e9c1
#
_cell.length_a   1.000
_cell.length_b   1.000
_cell.length_c   1.000
_cell.angle_alpha   90.00
_cell.angle_beta   90.00
_cell.angle_gamma   90.00
#
_symmetry.space_group_name_H-M   'P 1'
#
loop_
_entity.id
_entity.type
_entity.pdbx_description
1 polymer ?
#
loop_
_entity_poly.entity_id
_entity_poly.type
_entity_poly.pdbx_seq_one_letter_code
_entity_poly.pdbx_strand_id
1 'polypeptide(L)'
;LAGTEQPDAERIARHYRTLGHFEASVTPELRTSDDGRSVELVFHVDEGPPVRLVERGIEIPPGLAPADDPDHFTRDLPLAVGDVFTLDRYEGAKRELLARLAEQGRPLARVEGGADVFVPAREARLTWRVEPGPRVRFGPVRVEGLTRTDPVLVEREITVVEGDVYSLEAMRETRQGIQALRIFGSVIVRPLPEEARPGDGEVVWPMEIAVAERDPRNVRLGIGWGTDDHLRLQAGYEQRNWLGGARHLDARLRWSSLERGFQGTLTQPHWLARRQSLRLDARLGVERTPAYDAERLRGEARVARDLDERWSGSLGWAFSWSAVGDVSQRADRLLDDPERRVFLQGPRLALRRSTVTDPLDARAGSRVELAVTPWLPGLGSGVGFTALEAHAAAFQPLGSVVLAGRLRLGSLQPFPGSTADEIPPPERFYAGGGSSVRGFQFWRLGPRRADGRAVGGASVLEASGELRFPIRGALGGVAFVDAGQVDLDPWGWKPADLTFSAGGGLRLATPLGPIRLDIAHPLNAPDDAGTTWFHFSIGQAF
;
A
#
# COMPACT_ATOMS: atom_id res chain seq x y z
N LEU A 1 3.85 -16.79 41.98
CA LEU A 1 5.03 -16.79 41.12
C LEU A 1 6.00 -17.95 41.43
N ALA A 2 6.06 -18.42 42.68
CA ALA A 2 6.91 -19.55 43.02
C ALA A 2 6.43 -20.84 42.34
N GLY A 3 7.27 -21.41 41.46
CA GLY A 3 7.03 -22.67 40.73
C GLY A 3 6.78 -22.53 39.22
N THR A 4 6.76 -21.31 38.69
CA THR A 4 6.65 -21.07 37.21
C THR A 4 7.99 -20.69 36.58
N GLU A 5 9.02 -20.39 37.37
CA GLU A 5 10.31 -19.93 36.87
C GLU A 5 11.06 -21.00 36.08
N GLN A 6 11.06 -22.24 36.59
CA GLN A 6 11.78 -23.35 35.94
C GLN A 6 11.15 -23.76 34.61
N PRO A 7 9.81 -23.94 34.53
CA PRO A 7 9.14 -24.18 33.23
C PRO A 7 9.37 -23.06 32.22
N ASP A 8 9.40 -21.81 32.63
CA ASP A 8 9.67 -20.67 31.75
C ASP A 8 11.12 -20.65 31.28
N ALA A 9 12.10 -20.95 32.15
CA ALA A 9 13.50 -21.09 31.77
C ALA A 9 13.70 -22.22 30.74
N GLU A 10 13.06 -23.38 30.95
CA GLU A 10 13.10 -24.49 29.98
C GLU A 10 12.45 -24.12 28.63
N ARG A 11 11.38 -23.32 28.65
CA ARG A 11 10.70 -22.84 27.43
C ARG A 11 11.61 -21.88 26.64
N ILE A 12 12.30 -20.99 27.35
CA ILE A 12 13.29 -20.08 26.74
C ILE A 12 14.46 -20.90 26.16
N ALA A 13 15.04 -21.82 26.90
CA ALA A 13 16.11 -22.69 26.41
C ALA A 13 15.70 -23.49 25.18
N ARG A 14 14.46 -24.02 25.14
CA ARG A 14 13.90 -24.70 23.99
C ARG A 14 13.79 -23.78 22.78
N HIS A 15 13.38 -22.52 22.99
CA HIS A 15 13.34 -21.53 21.91
C HIS A 15 14.73 -21.29 21.31
N TYR A 16 15.76 -21.11 22.13
CA TYR A 16 17.13 -20.97 21.65
C TYR A 16 17.62 -22.21 20.85
N ARG A 17 17.19 -23.41 21.22
CA ARG A 17 17.47 -24.62 20.42
C ARG A 17 16.83 -24.56 19.04
N THR A 18 15.62 -23.99 18.91
CA THR A 18 15.02 -23.79 17.56
C THR A 18 15.77 -22.76 16.72
N LEU A 19 16.54 -21.87 17.36
CA LEU A 19 17.42 -20.90 16.70
C LEU A 19 18.82 -21.45 16.38
N GLY A 20 19.10 -22.72 16.73
CA GLY A 20 20.36 -23.40 16.43
C GLY A 20 21.35 -23.43 17.60
N HIS A 21 20.98 -22.93 18.78
CA HIS A 21 21.79 -22.91 19.98
C HIS A 21 21.42 -24.11 20.89
N PHE A 22 21.92 -25.28 20.60
CA PHE A 22 21.51 -26.52 21.25
C PHE A 22 22.07 -26.67 22.68
N GLU A 23 23.15 -25.95 23.01
CA GLU A 23 23.75 -25.89 24.35
C GLU A 23 23.17 -24.76 25.21
N ALA A 24 22.17 -24.03 24.73
CA ALA A 24 21.59 -22.90 25.45
C ALA A 24 21.10 -23.32 26.83
N SER A 25 21.54 -22.58 27.85
CA SER A 25 21.12 -22.71 29.24
C SER A 25 20.48 -21.42 29.75
N VAL A 26 19.46 -21.57 30.59
CA VAL A 26 18.72 -20.45 31.15
C VAL A 26 18.58 -20.63 32.65
N THR A 27 19.12 -19.69 33.43
CA THR A 27 19.05 -19.72 34.90
C THR A 27 18.12 -18.61 35.37
N PRO A 28 17.00 -18.92 36.02
CA PRO A 28 16.10 -17.92 36.57
C PRO A 28 16.68 -17.38 37.90
N GLU A 29 16.58 -16.07 38.11
CA GLU A 29 16.94 -15.36 39.36
C GLU A 29 15.74 -14.51 39.79
N LEU A 30 15.29 -14.72 41.02
CA LEU A 30 14.26 -13.92 41.67
C LEU A 30 14.91 -12.83 42.51
N ARG A 31 14.64 -11.58 42.21
CA ARG A 31 15.05 -10.41 42.99
C ARG A 31 13.86 -9.78 43.67
N THR A 32 13.83 -9.75 44.96
CA THR A 32 12.78 -9.07 45.73
C THR A 32 13.25 -7.66 46.07
N SER A 33 12.43 -6.65 45.90
CA SER A 33 12.73 -5.28 46.29
C SER A 33 12.87 -5.16 47.81
N ASP A 34 13.65 -4.20 48.28
CA ASP A 34 13.93 -3.98 49.71
C ASP A 34 12.65 -3.72 50.52
N ASP A 35 11.60 -3.21 49.90
CA ASP A 35 10.28 -2.97 50.52
C ASP A 35 9.34 -4.19 50.48
N GLY A 36 9.77 -5.31 49.87
CA GLY A 36 9.01 -6.55 49.75
C GLY A 36 7.74 -6.46 48.87
N ARG A 37 7.53 -5.35 48.15
CA ARG A 37 6.31 -5.08 47.39
C ARG A 37 6.39 -5.46 45.92
N SER A 38 7.59 -5.64 45.36
CA SER A 38 7.81 -6.06 44.00
C SER A 38 8.82 -7.22 43.95
N VAL A 39 8.59 -8.10 42.97
CA VAL A 39 9.47 -9.21 42.63
C VAL A 39 9.82 -9.10 41.16
N GLU A 40 11.11 -9.03 40.88
CA GLU A 40 11.65 -9.07 39.53
C GLU A 40 12.16 -10.48 39.23
N LEU A 41 11.69 -11.07 38.13
CA LEU A 41 12.19 -12.35 37.62
C LEU A 41 13.16 -12.08 36.49
N VAL A 42 14.43 -12.38 36.69
CA VAL A 42 15.51 -12.19 35.71
C VAL A 42 15.92 -13.56 35.18
N PHE A 43 15.93 -13.73 33.84
CA PHE A 43 16.48 -14.91 33.18
C PHE A 43 17.87 -14.61 32.63
N HIS A 44 18.87 -15.27 33.18
CA HIS A 44 20.22 -15.24 32.62
C HIS A 44 20.34 -16.31 31.54
N VAL A 45 20.58 -15.88 30.31
CA VAL A 45 20.68 -16.76 29.14
C VAL A 45 22.14 -16.88 28.73
N ASP A 46 22.64 -18.10 28.71
CA ASP A 46 23.86 -18.44 28.00
C ASP A 46 23.46 -19.21 26.73
N GLU A 47 23.57 -18.55 25.56
CA GLU A 47 23.13 -19.10 24.28
C GLU A 47 24.00 -20.27 23.83
N GLY A 48 25.27 -20.27 24.21
CA GLY A 48 26.26 -21.19 23.65
C GLY A 48 26.50 -20.96 22.16
N PRO A 49 27.43 -21.69 21.55
CA PRO A 49 27.73 -21.56 20.13
C PRO A 49 26.65 -22.19 19.25
N PRO A 50 26.36 -21.61 18.05
CA PRO A 50 25.39 -22.16 17.13
C PRO A 50 25.91 -23.43 16.42
N VAL A 51 25.00 -24.37 16.18
CA VAL A 51 25.25 -25.55 15.34
C VAL A 51 25.09 -25.16 13.87
N ARG A 52 26.01 -25.66 13.00
CA ARG A 52 25.97 -25.39 11.55
C ARG A 52 25.74 -26.64 10.74
N LEU A 53 25.06 -26.48 9.60
CA LEU A 53 24.91 -27.57 8.63
C LEU A 53 26.23 -27.80 7.91
N VAL A 54 26.79 -29.00 8.04
CA VAL A 54 28.07 -29.39 7.39
C VAL A 54 27.85 -30.30 6.16
N GLU A 55 26.73 -31.00 6.12
CA GLU A 55 26.41 -31.92 5.03
C GLU A 55 24.91 -31.87 4.71
N ARG A 56 24.56 -31.85 3.41
CA ARG A 56 23.18 -31.86 2.91
C ARG A 56 23.03 -32.96 1.88
N GLY A 57 22.55 -34.13 2.32
CA GLY A 57 22.19 -35.28 1.47
C GLY A 57 20.69 -35.21 1.13
N ILE A 58 20.37 -35.00 -0.15
CA ILE A 58 18.98 -35.02 -0.65
C ILE A 58 18.93 -36.01 -1.81
N GLU A 59 18.36 -37.20 -1.59
CA GLU A 59 18.19 -38.23 -2.61
C GLU A 59 16.91 -37.96 -3.40
N ILE A 60 17.05 -37.63 -4.68
CA ILE A 60 15.97 -37.42 -5.64
C ILE A 60 15.97 -38.59 -6.63
N PRO A 61 14.81 -39.25 -6.86
CA PRO A 61 14.71 -40.33 -7.83
C PRO A 61 15.17 -39.92 -9.24
N PRO A 62 15.90 -40.78 -9.99
CA PRO A 62 16.33 -40.50 -11.35
C PRO A 62 15.14 -40.14 -12.26
N GLY A 63 15.34 -39.14 -13.13
CA GLY A 63 14.32 -38.70 -14.10
C GLY A 63 13.22 -37.83 -13.51
N LEU A 64 13.31 -37.43 -12.25
CA LEU A 64 12.37 -36.48 -11.63
C LEU A 64 12.79 -35.04 -11.92
N ALA A 65 14.07 -34.73 -11.76
CA ALA A 65 14.59 -33.42 -12.15
C ALA A 65 14.74 -33.33 -13.68
N PRO A 66 14.61 -32.10 -14.25
CA PRO A 66 14.91 -31.87 -15.66
C PRO A 66 16.36 -32.32 -15.99
N ALA A 67 16.56 -32.93 -17.15
CA ALA A 67 17.86 -33.48 -17.54
C ALA A 67 18.97 -32.42 -17.68
N ASP A 68 18.58 -31.19 -18.00
CA ASP A 68 19.43 -30.01 -18.13
C ASP A 68 19.62 -29.24 -16.81
N ASP A 69 18.88 -29.61 -15.77
CA ASP A 69 18.96 -28.97 -14.45
C ASP A 69 18.81 -30.01 -13.31
N PRO A 70 19.83 -30.82 -13.04
CA PRO A 70 19.78 -31.85 -12.00
C PRO A 70 19.60 -31.28 -10.59
N ASP A 71 19.98 -30.02 -10.37
CA ASP A 71 19.87 -29.34 -9.09
C ASP A 71 18.58 -28.54 -8.94
N HIS A 72 17.63 -28.67 -9.88
CA HIS A 72 16.36 -27.90 -9.91
C HIS A 72 15.63 -27.86 -8.55
N PHE A 73 15.55 -28.99 -7.86
CA PHE A 73 14.85 -29.09 -6.59
C PHE A 73 15.66 -28.62 -5.38
N THR A 74 17.01 -28.66 -5.48
CA THR A 74 17.89 -28.42 -4.33
C THR A 74 18.59 -27.07 -4.36
N ARG A 75 18.56 -26.37 -5.50
CA ARG A 75 19.16 -25.04 -5.66
C ARG A 75 18.42 -24.04 -4.80
N ASP A 76 19.17 -23.14 -4.14
CA ASP A 76 18.66 -22.00 -3.37
C ASP A 76 17.60 -22.36 -2.29
N LEU A 77 17.68 -23.55 -1.72
CA LEU A 77 16.85 -23.89 -0.55
C LEU A 77 17.25 -23.01 0.64
N PRO A 78 16.30 -22.65 1.53
CA PRO A 78 16.54 -21.77 2.69
C PRO A 78 17.58 -22.25 3.70
N LEU A 79 18.12 -23.47 3.53
CA LEU A 79 19.15 -24.08 4.37
C LEU A 79 20.29 -24.61 3.49
N ALA A 80 21.42 -23.89 3.48
CA ALA A 80 22.64 -24.27 2.75
C ALA A 80 23.72 -24.80 3.70
N VAL A 81 24.69 -25.54 3.14
CA VAL A 81 25.88 -25.96 3.90
C VAL A 81 26.64 -24.71 4.37
N GLY A 82 27.02 -24.68 5.66
CA GLY A 82 27.61 -23.54 6.35
C GLY A 82 26.63 -22.65 7.11
N ASP A 83 25.34 -22.73 6.82
CA ASP A 83 24.30 -21.98 7.53
C ASP A 83 24.14 -22.47 8.98
N VAL A 84 23.69 -21.57 9.86
CA VAL A 84 23.20 -21.95 11.20
C VAL A 84 21.97 -22.84 11.01
N PHE A 85 21.99 -24.01 11.63
CA PHE A 85 20.91 -24.98 11.58
C PHE A 85 19.77 -24.56 12.51
N THR A 86 18.75 -23.94 11.96
CA THR A 86 17.56 -23.51 12.71
C THR A 86 16.34 -24.33 12.28
N LEU A 87 15.38 -24.51 13.18
CA LEU A 87 14.14 -25.22 12.87
C LEU A 87 13.38 -24.56 11.72
N ASP A 88 13.33 -23.23 11.70
CA ASP A 88 12.63 -22.48 10.66
C ASP A 88 13.25 -22.69 9.27
N ARG A 89 14.60 -22.66 9.16
CA ARG A 89 15.29 -22.95 7.90
C ARG A 89 15.10 -24.40 7.45
N TYR A 90 15.15 -25.34 8.41
CA TYR A 90 14.91 -26.76 8.12
C TYR A 90 13.52 -27.01 7.56
N GLU A 91 12.50 -26.54 8.28
CA GLU A 91 11.09 -26.67 7.84
C GLU A 91 10.81 -25.83 6.57
N GLY A 92 11.44 -24.67 6.45
CA GLY A 92 11.37 -23.83 5.25
C GLY A 92 11.93 -24.54 4.01
N ALA A 93 13.10 -25.16 4.12
CA ALA A 93 13.71 -25.92 3.03
C ALA A 93 12.86 -27.13 2.63
N LYS A 94 12.29 -27.83 3.61
CA LYS A 94 11.37 -28.95 3.36
C LYS A 94 10.10 -28.52 2.65
N ARG A 95 9.48 -27.42 3.11
CA ARG A 95 8.29 -26.85 2.45
C ARG A 95 8.57 -26.40 1.02
N GLU A 96 9.72 -25.76 0.79
CA GLU A 96 10.12 -25.30 -0.54
C GLU A 96 10.34 -26.48 -1.50
N LEU A 97 11.02 -27.52 -1.05
CA LEU A 97 11.23 -28.75 -1.84
C LEU A 97 9.88 -29.39 -2.22
N LEU A 98 8.97 -29.54 -1.26
CA LEU A 98 7.64 -30.09 -1.52
C LEU A 98 6.80 -29.19 -2.44
N ALA A 99 6.92 -27.85 -2.33
CA ALA A 99 6.24 -26.93 -3.22
C ALA A 99 6.73 -27.05 -4.66
N ARG A 100 8.04 -27.19 -4.89
CA ARG A 100 8.61 -27.41 -6.23
C ARG A 100 8.15 -28.74 -6.83
N LEU A 101 8.06 -29.79 -6.02
CA LEU A 101 7.54 -31.09 -6.47
C LEU A 101 6.05 -31.01 -6.81
N ALA A 102 5.27 -30.30 -6.00
CA ALA A 102 3.85 -30.07 -6.25
C ALA A 102 3.64 -29.27 -7.55
N GLU A 103 4.49 -28.26 -7.83
CA GLU A 103 4.42 -27.48 -9.06
C GLU A 103 4.72 -28.31 -10.31
N GLN A 104 5.48 -29.40 -10.16
CA GLN A 104 5.69 -30.38 -11.23
C GLN A 104 4.60 -31.47 -11.29
N GLY A 105 3.47 -31.24 -10.66
CA GLY A 105 2.33 -32.16 -10.65
C GLY A 105 2.43 -33.30 -9.63
N ARG A 106 3.23 -33.13 -8.59
CA ARG A 106 3.39 -34.17 -7.55
C ARG A 106 3.03 -33.67 -6.15
N PRO A 107 1.78 -33.26 -5.91
CA PRO A 107 1.33 -32.73 -4.61
C PRO A 107 1.32 -33.77 -3.49
N LEU A 108 1.40 -35.05 -3.81
CA LEU A 108 1.49 -36.17 -2.87
C LEU A 108 2.92 -36.57 -2.53
N ALA A 109 3.92 -35.82 -3.01
CA ALA A 109 5.31 -36.08 -2.67
C ALA A 109 5.55 -36.04 -1.16
N ARG A 110 6.42 -36.89 -0.68
CA ARG A 110 6.86 -36.94 0.72
C ARG A 110 8.36 -36.79 0.79
N VAL A 111 8.82 -36.19 1.88
CA VAL A 111 10.25 -36.12 2.20
C VAL A 111 10.44 -36.88 3.51
N GLU A 112 11.12 -38.01 3.42
CA GLU A 112 11.51 -38.86 4.54
C GLU A 112 12.93 -38.55 4.99
N GLY A 113 13.26 -38.89 6.26
CA GLY A 113 14.54 -38.61 6.88
C GLY A 113 14.53 -37.43 7.81
N GLY A 114 15.69 -36.98 8.21
CA GLY A 114 15.83 -35.93 9.23
C GLY A 114 17.18 -35.24 9.19
N ALA A 115 17.51 -34.60 10.29
CA ALA A 115 18.82 -34.02 10.52
C ALA A 115 19.41 -34.58 11.83
N ASP A 116 20.60 -35.10 11.74
CA ASP A 116 21.39 -35.54 12.89
C ASP A 116 22.20 -34.34 13.41
N VAL A 117 21.97 -33.98 14.67
CA VAL A 117 22.65 -32.85 15.33
C VAL A 117 23.68 -33.37 16.31
N PHE A 118 24.96 -33.14 16.02
CA PHE A 118 26.10 -33.49 16.84
C PHE A 118 26.55 -32.30 17.68
N VAL A 119 25.92 -32.12 18.83
CA VAL A 119 26.08 -30.93 19.68
C VAL A 119 27.55 -30.68 20.07
N PRO A 120 28.34 -31.68 20.51
CA PRO A 120 29.76 -31.47 20.88
C PRO A 120 30.64 -31.01 19.70
N ALA A 121 30.32 -31.45 18.47
CA ALA A 121 31.03 -31.03 17.26
C ALA A 121 30.46 -29.74 16.66
N ARG A 122 29.29 -29.28 17.12
CA ARG A 122 28.54 -28.14 16.58
C ARG A 122 28.17 -28.30 15.11
N GLU A 123 27.91 -29.54 14.72
CA GLU A 123 27.61 -29.94 13.36
C GLU A 123 26.19 -30.50 13.26
N ALA A 124 25.53 -30.22 12.14
CA ALA A 124 24.31 -30.90 11.72
C ALA A 124 24.50 -31.51 10.35
N ARG A 125 23.94 -32.70 10.12
CA ARG A 125 23.95 -33.40 8.84
C ARG A 125 22.52 -33.70 8.45
N LEU A 126 22.10 -33.26 7.26
CA LEU A 126 20.79 -33.45 6.70
C LEU A 126 20.78 -34.64 5.76
N THR A 127 19.85 -35.57 5.98
CA THR A 127 19.64 -36.69 5.05
C THR A 127 18.15 -36.81 4.74
N TRP A 128 17.77 -36.44 3.53
CA TRP A 128 16.40 -36.55 3.02
C TRP A 128 16.33 -37.49 1.82
N ARG A 129 15.25 -38.24 1.76
CA ARG A 129 14.87 -39.05 0.59
C ARG A 129 13.51 -38.55 0.10
N VAL A 130 13.41 -38.26 -1.19
CA VAL A 130 12.17 -37.81 -1.83
C VAL A 130 11.39 -39.01 -2.36
N GLU A 131 10.17 -39.19 -1.88
CA GLU A 131 9.18 -40.07 -2.47
C GLU A 131 8.21 -39.22 -3.31
N PRO A 132 8.30 -39.27 -4.66
CA PRO A 132 7.58 -38.32 -5.51
C PRO A 132 6.07 -38.54 -5.57
N GLY A 133 5.58 -39.72 -5.17
CA GLY A 133 4.18 -40.05 -5.34
C GLY A 133 3.72 -40.10 -6.81
N PRO A 134 2.43 -40.30 -7.07
CA PRO A 134 1.86 -40.29 -8.42
C PRO A 134 1.84 -38.85 -8.97
N ARG A 135 1.82 -38.75 -10.30
CA ARG A 135 1.55 -37.47 -10.97
C ARG A 135 0.05 -37.18 -10.91
N VAL A 136 -0.29 -35.93 -10.69
CA VAL A 136 -1.67 -35.46 -10.56
C VAL A 136 -2.00 -34.48 -11.67
N ARG A 137 -3.21 -34.62 -12.23
CA ARG A 137 -3.79 -33.67 -13.17
C ARG A 137 -5.05 -33.04 -12.57
N PHE A 138 -5.37 -31.85 -13.00
CA PHE A 138 -6.63 -31.23 -12.71
C PHE A 138 -7.79 -31.97 -13.39
N GLY A 139 -8.84 -32.23 -12.65
CA GLY A 139 -10.11 -32.72 -13.13
C GLY A 139 -11.13 -31.59 -13.33
N PRO A 140 -12.43 -31.95 -13.43
CA PRO A 140 -13.51 -30.96 -13.56
C PRO A 140 -13.51 -29.93 -12.42
N VAL A 141 -13.73 -28.66 -12.79
CA VAL A 141 -13.83 -27.56 -11.83
C VAL A 141 -15.28 -27.26 -11.50
N ARG A 142 -15.63 -27.26 -10.22
CA ARG A 142 -16.97 -26.90 -9.72
C ARG A 142 -16.88 -25.55 -9.00
N VAL A 143 -17.82 -24.65 -9.30
CA VAL A 143 -17.94 -23.36 -8.62
C VAL A 143 -19.18 -23.38 -7.75
N GLU A 144 -19.01 -23.10 -6.45
CA GLU A 144 -20.09 -23.11 -5.47
C GLU A 144 -20.19 -21.77 -4.73
N GLY A 145 -21.41 -21.43 -4.24
CA GLY A 145 -21.65 -20.24 -3.42
C GLY A 145 -22.05 -18.98 -4.21
N LEU A 146 -22.23 -19.08 -5.52
CA LEU A 146 -22.79 -17.98 -6.33
C LEU A 146 -24.30 -17.87 -6.10
N THR A 147 -24.78 -16.66 -5.80
CA THR A 147 -26.20 -16.37 -5.58
C THR A 147 -26.72 -15.22 -6.45
N ARG A 148 -25.90 -14.21 -6.69
CA ARG A 148 -26.24 -12.96 -7.41
C ARG A 148 -25.26 -12.65 -8.54
N THR A 149 -24.11 -13.32 -8.53
CA THR A 149 -23.02 -13.06 -9.49
C THR A 149 -23.18 -13.99 -10.69
N ASP A 150 -23.02 -13.43 -11.88
CA ASP A 150 -22.98 -14.22 -13.12
C ASP A 150 -21.77 -15.18 -13.07
N PRO A 151 -21.97 -16.50 -13.21
CA PRO A 151 -20.90 -17.50 -13.22
C PRO A 151 -19.76 -17.17 -14.19
N VAL A 152 -20.06 -16.61 -15.34
CA VAL A 152 -19.08 -16.20 -16.38
C VAL A 152 -17.99 -15.29 -15.84
N LEU A 153 -18.28 -14.49 -14.79
CA LEU A 153 -17.28 -13.62 -14.17
C LEU A 153 -16.22 -14.39 -13.40
N VAL A 154 -16.63 -15.48 -12.76
CA VAL A 154 -15.69 -16.37 -12.04
C VAL A 154 -14.97 -17.26 -13.04
N GLU A 155 -15.67 -17.82 -14.01
CA GLU A 155 -15.10 -18.70 -15.04
C GLU A 155 -13.96 -18.04 -15.81
N ARG A 156 -14.06 -16.74 -16.12
CA ARG A 156 -12.99 -15.96 -16.77
C ARG A 156 -11.70 -15.86 -15.96
N GLU A 157 -11.78 -16.01 -14.64
CA GLU A 157 -10.63 -15.92 -13.74
C GLU A 157 -9.99 -17.28 -13.46
N ILE A 158 -10.63 -18.38 -13.87
CA ILE A 158 -10.12 -19.72 -13.67
C ILE A 158 -8.94 -19.94 -14.63
N THR A 159 -7.76 -20.18 -14.06
CA THR A 159 -6.54 -20.58 -14.79
C THR A 159 -6.25 -22.07 -14.66
N VAL A 160 -6.97 -22.76 -13.77
CA VAL A 160 -6.95 -24.21 -13.63
C VAL A 160 -7.74 -24.81 -14.78
N VAL A 161 -7.08 -25.52 -15.70
CA VAL A 161 -7.72 -26.16 -16.85
C VAL A 161 -7.79 -27.67 -16.62
N GLU A 162 -8.95 -28.27 -16.87
CA GLU A 162 -9.11 -29.73 -16.81
C GLU A 162 -8.13 -30.45 -17.75
N GLY A 163 -7.44 -31.44 -17.23
CA GLY A 163 -6.43 -32.20 -17.95
C GLY A 163 -5.00 -31.64 -17.83
N ASP A 164 -4.83 -30.41 -17.36
CA ASP A 164 -3.48 -29.86 -17.12
C ASP A 164 -2.82 -30.50 -15.91
N VAL A 165 -1.50 -30.43 -15.87
CA VAL A 165 -0.71 -30.86 -14.72
C VAL A 165 -1.04 -30.00 -13.52
N TYR A 166 -1.19 -30.60 -12.34
CA TYR A 166 -1.42 -29.89 -11.10
C TYR A 166 -0.34 -28.81 -10.86
N SER A 167 -0.75 -27.60 -10.56
CA SER A 167 0.08 -26.43 -10.33
C SER A 167 -0.49 -25.60 -9.17
N LEU A 168 0.35 -25.33 -8.18
CA LEU A 168 0.02 -24.42 -7.07
C LEU A 168 -0.13 -22.99 -7.56
N GLU A 169 0.67 -22.62 -8.57
CA GLU A 169 0.61 -21.28 -9.17
C GLU A 169 -0.72 -21.04 -9.88
N ALA A 170 -1.21 -21.98 -10.69
CA ALA A 170 -2.51 -21.90 -11.35
C ALA A 170 -3.65 -21.73 -10.32
N MET A 171 -3.61 -22.46 -9.20
CA MET A 171 -4.59 -22.32 -8.14
C MET A 171 -4.51 -20.96 -7.44
N ARG A 172 -3.28 -20.47 -7.22
CA ARG A 172 -3.04 -19.15 -6.63
C ARG A 172 -3.53 -18.03 -7.55
N GLU A 173 -3.21 -18.11 -8.83
CA GLU A 173 -3.68 -17.16 -9.85
C GLU A 173 -5.19 -17.15 -9.97
N THR A 174 -5.85 -18.31 -10.01
CA THR A 174 -7.31 -18.44 -9.99
C THR A 174 -7.89 -17.72 -8.78
N ARG A 175 -7.37 -18.02 -7.58
CA ARG A 175 -7.84 -17.37 -6.35
C ARG A 175 -7.65 -15.86 -6.38
N GLN A 176 -6.48 -15.38 -6.80
CA GLN A 176 -6.17 -13.94 -6.89
C GLN A 176 -7.06 -13.25 -7.92
N GLY A 177 -7.28 -13.86 -9.09
CA GLY A 177 -8.17 -13.33 -10.13
C GLY A 177 -9.60 -13.15 -9.61
N ILE A 178 -10.16 -14.16 -8.96
CA ILE A 178 -11.50 -14.10 -8.39
C ILE A 178 -11.56 -13.07 -7.23
N GLN A 179 -10.55 -13.00 -6.37
CA GLN A 179 -10.47 -12.00 -5.30
C GLN A 179 -10.37 -10.57 -5.85
N ALA A 180 -9.70 -10.37 -6.99
CA ALA A 180 -9.57 -9.06 -7.64
C ALA A 180 -10.92 -8.50 -8.13
N LEU A 181 -11.94 -9.32 -8.30
CA LEU A 181 -13.32 -8.87 -8.57
C LEU A 181 -13.92 -8.08 -7.40
N ARG A 182 -13.38 -8.22 -6.17
CA ARG A 182 -13.79 -7.51 -4.94
C ARG A 182 -15.25 -7.67 -4.52
N ILE A 183 -15.96 -8.62 -5.11
CA ILE A 183 -17.37 -8.93 -4.80
C ILE A 183 -17.51 -10.11 -3.83
N PHE A 184 -16.42 -10.82 -3.57
CA PHE A 184 -16.39 -11.96 -2.65
C PHE A 184 -15.72 -11.61 -1.32
N GLY A 185 -16.24 -12.15 -0.23
CA GLY A 185 -15.67 -12.05 1.12
C GLY A 185 -14.65 -13.16 1.39
N SER A 186 -14.89 -14.33 0.78
CA SER A 186 -14.01 -15.49 0.85
C SER A 186 -13.95 -16.14 -0.53
N VAL A 187 -12.76 -16.61 -0.90
CA VAL A 187 -12.50 -17.39 -2.12
C VAL A 187 -11.55 -18.52 -1.72
N ILE A 188 -12.02 -19.75 -1.83
CA ILE A 188 -11.27 -20.96 -1.55
C ILE A 188 -11.16 -21.76 -2.84
N VAL A 189 -9.95 -22.03 -3.28
CA VAL A 189 -9.65 -22.90 -4.42
C VAL A 189 -8.94 -24.12 -3.84
N ARG A 190 -9.57 -25.29 -3.92
CA ARG A 190 -9.04 -26.51 -3.35
C ARG A 190 -9.23 -27.72 -4.26
N PRO A 191 -8.27 -28.66 -4.27
CA PRO A 191 -8.49 -29.96 -4.87
C PRO A 191 -9.42 -30.82 -3.98
N LEU A 192 -10.08 -31.79 -4.58
CA LEU A 192 -10.90 -32.80 -3.92
C LEU A 192 -10.23 -34.19 -4.06
N PRO A 193 -9.15 -34.47 -3.31
CA PRO A 193 -8.43 -35.75 -3.42
C PRO A 193 -9.28 -36.95 -3.00
N GLU A 194 -10.33 -36.76 -2.21
CA GLU A 194 -11.32 -37.75 -1.84
C GLU A 194 -12.20 -38.22 -3.03
N GLU A 195 -12.32 -37.38 -4.07
CA GLU A 195 -13.02 -37.69 -5.32
C GLU A 195 -12.05 -38.07 -6.44
N ALA A 196 -10.81 -38.40 -6.10
CA ALA A 196 -9.75 -38.73 -7.07
C ALA A 196 -10.18 -39.89 -7.98
N ARG A 197 -9.81 -39.79 -9.26
CA ARG A 197 -10.07 -40.82 -10.26
C ARG A 197 -8.74 -41.34 -10.83
N PRO A 198 -8.62 -42.65 -11.09
CA PRO A 198 -7.45 -43.17 -11.81
C PRO A 198 -7.48 -42.64 -13.25
N GLY A 199 -6.33 -42.16 -13.71
CA GLY A 199 -6.04 -41.87 -15.11
C GLY A 199 -5.01 -42.87 -15.64
N ASP A 200 -4.51 -42.69 -16.87
CA ASP A 200 -3.49 -43.51 -17.49
C ASP A 200 -2.11 -43.36 -16.83
N GLY A 201 -1.93 -44.02 -15.65
CA GLY A 201 -0.70 -43.93 -14.85
C GLY A 201 -0.59 -42.64 -14.00
N GLU A 202 -1.62 -41.79 -14.00
CA GLU A 202 -1.72 -40.54 -13.27
C GLU A 202 -3.00 -40.52 -12.42
N VAL A 203 -3.13 -39.54 -11.53
CA VAL A 203 -4.32 -39.33 -10.69
C VAL A 203 -4.97 -38.04 -11.12
N VAL A 204 -6.30 -38.07 -11.31
CA VAL A 204 -7.08 -36.87 -11.66
C VAL A 204 -7.83 -36.39 -10.43
N TRP A 205 -7.57 -35.11 -10.03
CA TRP A 205 -8.27 -34.48 -8.92
C TRP A 205 -9.32 -33.47 -9.39
N PRO A 206 -10.60 -33.68 -9.14
CA PRO A 206 -11.61 -32.64 -9.28
C PRO A 206 -11.25 -31.43 -8.41
N MET A 207 -11.67 -30.26 -8.86
CA MET A 207 -11.39 -28.99 -8.19
C MET A 207 -12.68 -28.33 -7.71
N GLU A 208 -12.64 -27.73 -6.54
CA GLU A 208 -13.72 -26.90 -6.02
C GLU A 208 -13.26 -25.46 -5.85
N ILE A 209 -14.06 -24.54 -6.31
CA ILE A 209 -13.95 -23.10 -6.07
C ILE A 209 -15.15 -22.67 -5.25
N ALA A 210 -14.98 -22.57 -3.93
CA ALA A 210 -16.03 -22.11 -3.04
C ALA A 210 -15.89 -20.58 -2.83
N VAL A 211 -16.95 -19.84 -3.11
CA VAL A 211 -17.00 -18.40 -2.94
C VAL A 211 -18.11 -17.99 -1.98
N ALA A 212 -17.90 -16.92 -1.23
CA ALA A 212 -18.93 -16.28 -0.42
C ALA A 212 -19.08 -14.82 -0.87
N GLU A 213 -20.24 -14.48 -1.41
CA GLU A 213 -20.51 -13.11 -1.88
C GLU A 213 -20.61 -12.14 -0.70
N ARG A 214 -20.01 -10.96 -0.87
CA ARG A 214 -20.16 -9.85 0.09
C ARG A 214 -21.52 -9.20 -0.05
N ASP A 215 -21.95 -8.50 1.02
CA ASP A 215 -23.06 -7.58 0.91
C ASP A 215 -22.79 -6.56 -0.19
N PRO A 216 -23.74 -6.39 -1.13
CA PRO A 216 -23.53 -5.56 -2.30
C PRO A 216 -23.49 -4.07 -1.96
N ARG A 217 -24.05 -3.67 -0.82
CA ARG A 217 -24.21 -2.27 -0.43
C ARG A 217 -23.48 -1.98 0.88
N ASN A 218 -22.82 -0.84 0.91
CA ASN A 218 -22.18 -0.34 2.12
C ASN A 218 -22.41 1.18 2.23
N VAL A 219 -22.90 1.63 3.38
CA VAL A 219 -23.05 3.04 3.69
C VAL A 219 -22.05 3.41 4.77
N ARG A 220 -21.32 4.49 4.56
CA ARG A 220 -20.35 5.01 5.51
C ARG A 220 -20.71 6.46 5.85
N LEU A 221 -20.74 6.75 7.13
CA LEU A 221 -20.90 8.11 7.63
C LEU A 221 -19.64 8.47 8.41
N GLY A 222 -19.14 9.65 8.18
CA GLY A 222 -17.96 10.18 8.86
C GLY A 222 -18.18 11.59 9.36
N ILE A 223 -17.68 11.86 10.55
CA ILE A 223 -17.57 13.18 11.13
C ILE A 223 -16.12 13.40 11.57
N GLY A 224 -15.63 14.59 11.37
CA GLY A 224 -14.27 14.96 11.78
C GLY A 224 -14.16 16.45 12.00
N TRP A 225 -13.05 16.86 12.54
CA TRP A 225 -12.68 18.26 12.72
C TRP A 225 -11.20 18.47 12.47
N GLY A 226 -10.84 19.60 11.90
CA GLY A 226 -9.44 19.97 11.66
C GLY A 226 -9.25 21.48 11.74
N THR A 227 -8.02 21.91 12.01
CA THR A 227 -7.66 23.34 12.07
C THR A 227 -7.78 24.03 10.71
N ASP A 228 -7.57 23.30 9.62
CA ASP A 228 -7.57 23.86 8.26
C ASP A 228 -9.00 23.98 7.71
N ASP A 229 -9.84 22.96 7.89
CA ASP A 229 -11.15 22.81 7.24
C ASP A 229 -12.34 22.71 8.21
N HIS A 230 -12.09 22.87 9.51
CA HIS A 230 -13.06 22.87 10.62
C HIS A 230 -13.91 21.59 10.65
N LEU A 231 -15.20 21.71 10.81
CA LEU A 231 -16.12 20.57 10.81
C LEU A 231 -16.18 19.92 9.43
N ARG A 232 -15.97 18.61 9.41
CA ARG A 232 -16.08 17.76 8.21
C ARG A 232 -17.20 16.76 8.40
N LEU A 233 -18.09 16.69 7.43
CA LEU A 233 -19.09 15.66 7.32
C LEU A 233 -18.89 14.90 6.01
N GLN A 234 -19.03 13.60 6.07
CA GLN A 234 -18.94 12.75 4.89
C GLN A 234 -20.02 11.68 4.94
N ALA A 235 -20.65 11.46 3.79
CA ALA A 235 -21.50 10.29 3.56
C ALA A 235 -21.00 9.55 2.33
N GLY A 236 -20.79 8.27 2.46
CA GLY A 236 -20.33 7.39 1.39
C GLY A 236 -21.34 6.27 1.14
N TYR A 237 -21.59 6.00 -0.12
CA TYR A 237 -22.36 4.85 -0.58
C TYR A 237 -21.53 4.04 -1.55
N GLU A 238 -21.42 2.74 -1.29
CA GLU A 238 -20.71 1.78 -2.13
C GLU A 238 -21.69 0.70 -2.58
N GLN A 239 -21.75 0.46 -3.87
CA GLN A 239 -22.48 -0.64 -4.47
C GLN A 239 -21.50 -1.54 -5.21
N ARG A 240 -21.31 -2.76 -4.71
CA ARG A 240 -20.56 -3.83 -5.37
C ARG A 240 -21.47 -4.58 -6.32
N ASN A 241 -20.91 -5.03 -7.42
CA ASN A 241 -21.66 -5.78 -8.45
C ASN A 241 -22.89 -5.02 -8.99
N TRP A 242 -22.73 -3.69 -9.23
CA TRP A 242 -23.79 -2.85 -9.78
C TRP A 242 -24.17 -3.30 -11.19
N LEU A 243 -25.44 -3.60 -11.42
CA LEU A 243 -25.99 -4.14 -12.68
C LEU A 243 -25.32 -5.46 -13.14
N GLY A 244 -24.75 -6.26 -12.23
CA GLY A 244 -23.95 -7.42 -12.58
C GLY A 244 -22.56 -7.03 -13.11
N GLY A 245 -21.77 -7.95 -13.62
CA GLY A 245 -20.48 -7.67 -14.23
C GLY A 245 -19.38 -7.20 -13.27
N ALA A 246 -19.52 -7.42 -11.97
CA ALA A 246 -18.60 -7.00 -10.90
C ALA A 246 -18.29 -5.49 -10.89
N ARG A 247 -19.20 -4.65 -11.39
CA ARG A 247 -19.03 -3.19 -11.40
C ARG A 247 -19.11 -2.63 -9.99
N HIS A 248 -18.17 -1.75 -9.67
CA HIS A 248 -18.14 -1.03 -8.40
C HIS A 248 -18.58 0.42 -8.63
N LEU A 249 -19.64 0.83 -7.95
CA LEU A 249 -20.07 2.22 -7.86
C LEU A 249 -19.74 2.72 -6.45
N ASP A 250 -18.94 3.78 -6.35
CA ASP A 250 -18.64 4.50 -5.11
C ASP A 250 -19.12 5.94 -5.27
N ALA A 251 -19.97 6.40 -4.36
CA ALA A 251 -20.51 7.75 -4.33
C ALA A 251 -20.22 8.39 -2.98
N ARG A 252 -19.71 9.62 -2.95
CA ARG A 252 -19.33 10.34 -1.73
C ARG A 252 -19.85 11.74 -1.76
N LEU A 253 -20.45 12.15 -0.65
CA LEU A 253 -20.78 13.53 -0.34
C LEU A 253 -19.77 14.00 0.71
N ARG A 254 -19.20 15.19 0.48
CA ARG A 254 -18.31 15.89 1.43
C ARG A 254 -18.84 17.26 1.74
N TRP A 255 -18.69 17.64 2.98
CA TRP A 255 -19.03 18.98 3.45
C TRP A 255 -18.01 19.44 4.50
N SER A 256 -17.37 20.57 4.24
CA SER A 256 -16.49 21.26 5.18
C SER A 256 -16.55 22.77 4.93
N SER A 257 -15.75 23.54 5.66
CA SER A 257 -15.60 24.97 5.39
C SER A 257 -14.93 25.27 4.05
N LEU A 258 -14.03 24.39 3.61
CA LEU A 258 -13.24 24.55 2.38
C LEU A 258 -13.89 23.92 1.15
N GLU A 259 -14.67 22.87 1.33
CA GLU A 259 -15.20 22.09 0.21
C GLU A 259 -16.60 21.56 0.52
N ARG A 260 -17.49 21.67 -0.46
CA ARG A 260 -18.81 21.01 -0.48
C ARG A 260 -18.99 20.36 -1.82
N GLY A 261 -19.13 19.06 -1.86
CA GLY A 261 -19.15 18.40 -3.15
C GLY A 261 -19.61 16.95 -3.11
N PHE A 262 -19.83 16.46 -4.31
CA PHE A 262 -20.14 15.08 -4.63
C PHE A 262 -19.02 14.49 -5.48
N GLN A 263 -18.66 13.27 -5.20
CA GLN A 263 -17.75 12.47 -6.02
C GLN A 263 -18.39 11.12 -6.33
N GLY A 264 -18.41 10.74 -7.59
CA GLY A 264 -18.83 9.42 -8.07
C GLY A 264 -17.70 8.73 -8.80
N THR A 265 -17.52 7.44 -8.55
CA THR A 265 -16.57 6.58 -9.26
C THR A 265 -17.26 5.30 -9.67
N LEU A 266 -17.22 4.98 -10.95
CA LEU A 266 -17.64 3.69 -11.49
C LEU A 266 -16.42 2.94 -12.01
N THR A 267 -16.21 1.73 -11.53
CA THR A 267 -15.13 0.85 -11.98
C THR A 267 -15.72 -0.41 -12.60
N GLN A 268 -15.40 -0.66 -13.88
CA GLN A 268 -15.64 -1.92 -14.55
C GLN A 268 -14.34 -2.72 -14.57
N PRO A 269 -14.23 -3.80 -13.78
CA PRO A 269 -13.08 -4.69 -13.83
C PRO A 269 -13.06 -5.48 -15.15
N HIS A 270 -11.90 -5.99 -15.51
CA HIS A 270 -11.67 -6.83 -16.69
C HIS A 270 -12.21 -6.22 -18.00
N TRP A 271 -11.99 -4.91 -18.17
CA TRP A 271 -12.34 -4.21 -19.39
C TRP A 271 -11.40 -4.63 -20.53
N LEU A 272 -11.92 -5.35 -21.52
CA LEU A 272 -11.22 -5.91 -22.69
C LEU A 272 -10.17 -6.99 -22.38
N ALA A 273 -9.53 -6.99 -21.24
CA ALA A 273 -8.50 -7.97 -20.85
C ALA A 273 -8.48 -8.21 -19.33
N ARG A 274 -7.87 -9.33 -18.92
CA ARG A 274 -7.56 -9.59 -17.50
C ARG A 274 -6.59 -8.53 -16.97
N ARG A 275 -6.67 -8.21 -15.67
CA ARG A 275 -5.86 -7.17 -14.99
C ARG A 275 -6.00 -5.77 -15.60
N GLN A 276 -7.07 -5.52 -16.35
CA GLN A 276 -7.39 -4.22 -16.94
C GLN A 276 -8.76 -3.76 -16.46
N SER A 277 -8.90 -2.50 -16.10
CA SER A 277 -10.18 -1.92 -15.66
C SER A 277 -10.47 -0.61 -16.37
N LEU A 278 -11.76 -0.38 -16.69
CA LEU A 278 -12.24 0.95 -17.06
C LEU A 278 -12.76 1.63 -15.81
N ARG A 279 -12.31 2.86 -15.58
CA ARG A 279 -12.74 3.68 -14.47
C ARG A 279 -13.27 5.02 -14.97
N LEU A 280 -14.46 5.38 -14.50
CA LEU A 280 -15.09 6.67 -14.73
C LEU A 280 -15.16 7.40 -13.39
N ASP A 281 -14.54 8.54 -13.31
CA ASP A 281 -14.56 9.42 -12.14
C ASP A 281 -15.28 10.72 -12.49
N ALA A 282 -16.16 11.18 -11.59
CA ALA A 282 -16.80 12.49 -11.70
C ALA A 282 -16.79 13.15 -10.32
N ARG A 283 -16.45 14.44 -10.27
CA ARG A 283 -16.47 15.25 -9.06
C ARG A 283 -17.08 16.61 -9.37
N LEU A 284 -18.05 17.01 -8.59
CA LEU A 284 -18.67 18.33 -8.67
C LEU A 284 -18.77 18.95 -7.29
N GLY A 285 -18.58 20.25 -7.19
CA GLY A 285 -18.64 20.92 -5.89
C GLY A 285 -18.26 22.39 -5.96
N VAL A 286 -18.30 22.98 -4.77
CA VAL A 286 -17.88 24.35 -4.51
C VAL A 286 -16.66 24.29 -3.60
N GLU A 287 -15.60 24.98 -3.99
CA GLU A 287 -14.38 25.16 -3.22
C GLU A 287 -14.33 26.61 -2.70
N ARG A 288 -14.10 26.78 -1.40
CA ARG A 288 -13.90 28.08 -0.72
C ARG A 288 -12.57 28.03 -0.01
N THR A 289 -11.56 28.58 -0.64
CA THR A 289 -10.18 28.47 -0.17
C THR A 289 -9.62 29.85 0.19
N PRO A 290 -8.48 29.92 0.88
CA PRO A 290 -7.81 31.20 1.09
C PRO A 290 -7.33 31.90 -0.20
N ALA A 291 -7.31 31.17 -1.32
CA ALA A 291 -6.82 31.67 -2.60
C ALA A 291 -7.95 32.09 -3.56
N TYR A 292 -9.04 31.33 -3.58
CA TYR A 292 -10.18 31.54 -4.50
C TYR A 292 -11.44 30.86 -4.01
N ASP A 293 -12.58 31.31 -4.51
CA ASP A 293 -13.84 30.60 -4.52
C ASP A 293 -14.12 30.08 -5.94
N ALA A 294 -14.52 28.82 -6.06
CA ALA A 294 -14.83 28.24 -7.38
C ALA A 294 -15.92 27.18 -7.32
N GLU A 295 -16.76 27.16 -8.33
CA GLU A 295 -17.56 25.99 -8.70
C GLU A 295 -16.77 25.13 -9.66
N ARG A 296 -16.75 23.82 -9.43
CA ARG A 296 -15.93 22.91 -10.23
C ARG A 296 -16.68 21.66 -10.61
N LEU A 297 -16.46 21.23 -11.86
CA LEU A 297 -16.79 19.91 -12.36
C LEU A 297 -15.54 19.29 -12.96
N ARG A 298 -15.11 18.16 -12.42
CA ARG A 298 -14.01 17.37 -12.99
C ARG A 298 -14.52 15.99 -13.37
N GLY A 299 -13.99 15.44 -14.44
CA GLY A 299 -14.24 14.06 -14.83
C GLY A 299 -13.03 13.44 -15.50
N GLU A 300 -12.97 12.13 -15.42
CA GLU A 300 -11.93 11.34 -16.06
C GLU A 300 -12.50 9.98 -16.46
N ALA A 301 -12.25 9.57 -17.69
CA ALA A 301 -12.46 8.20 -18.15
C ALA A 301 -11.10 7.60 -18.45
N ARG A 302 -10.71 6.54 -17.71
CA ARG A 302 -9.39 5.93 -17.88
C ARG A 302 -9.44 4.41 -17.91
N VAL A 303 -8.54 3.83 -18.68
CA VAL A 303 -8.20 2.41 -18.62
C VAL A 303 -6.94 2.27 -17.77
N ALA A 304 -7.04 1.47 -16.72
CA ALA A 304 -5.92 1.13 -15.86
C ALA A 304 -5.57 -0.35 -16.01
N ARG A 305 -4.28 -0.67 -16.00
CA ARG A 305 -3.76 -2.02 -16.11
C ARG A 305 -2.70 -2.27 -15.04
N ASP A 306 -2.84 -3.37 -14.31
CA ASP A 306 -1.78 -3.87 -13.44
C ASP A 306 -0.76 -4.59 -14.34
N LEU A 307 0.46 -4.05 -14.39
CA LEU A 307 1.57 -4.57 -15.19
C LEU A 307 2.19 -5.78 -14.48
N ASP A 308 2.35 -5.65 -13.16
CA ASP A 308 2.77 -6.70 -12.24
C ASP A 308 2.15 -6.45 -10.84
N GLU A 309 2.62 -7.15 -9.81
CA GLU A 309 2.14 -6.98 -8.42
C GLU A 309 2.44 -5.60 -7.82
N ARG A 310 3.40 -4.87 -8.38
CA ARG A 310 3.92 -3.59 -7.85
C ARG A 310 3.60 -2.42 -8.74
N TRP A 311 3.51 -2.62 -10.06
CA TRP A 311 3.36 -1.59 -11.04
C TRP A 311 1.98 -1.58 -11.68
N SER A 312 1.38 -0.40 -11.79
CA SER A 312 0.18 -0.18 -12.58
C SER A 312 0.32 1.07 -13.44
N GLY A 313 -0.21 1.00 -14.65
CA GLY A 313 -0.26 2.11 -15.58
C GLY A 313 -1.70 2.46 -15.93
N SER A 314 -1.96 3.72 -16.23
CA SER A 314 -3.28 4.14 -16.75
C SER A 314 -3.15 5.18 -17.85
N LEU A 315 -4.08 5.09 -18.80
CA LEU A 315 -4.30 6.06 -19.88
C LEU A 315 -5.77 6.46 -19.84
N GLY A 316 -6.03 7.74 -19.85
CA GLY A 316 -7.39 8.26 -19.80
C GLY A 316 -7.54 9.58 -20.52
N TRP A 317 -8.76 10.11 -20.45
CA TRP A 317 -9.13 11.43 -20.89
C TRP A 317 -9.74 12.18 -19.72
N ALA A 318 -9.15 13.31 -19.36
CA ALA A 318 -9.60 14.16 -18.27
C ALA A 318 -10.26 15.43 -18.80
N PHE A 319 -11.24 15.94 -18.06
CA PHE A 319 -11.80 17.26 -18.27
C PHE A 319 -11.98 17.98 -16.93
N SER A 320 -11.88 19.30 -16.95
CA SER A 320 -12.12 20.19 -15.82
C SER A 320 -12.86 21.42 -16.31
N TRP A 321 -13.99 21.71 -15.69
CA TRP A 321 -14.71 22.96 -15.84
C TRP A 321 -14.71 23.68 -14.48
N SER A 322 -14.42 24.97 -14.49
CA SER A 322 -14.45 25.80 -13.30
C SER A 322 -15.01 27.19 -13.60
N ALA A 323 -15.84 27.67 -12.70
CA ALA A 323 -16.25 29.07 -12.63
C ALA A 323 -15.63 29.68 -11.36
N VAL A 324 -14.71 30.63 -11.53
CA VAL A 324 -13.92 31.22 -10.44
C VAL A 324 -14.50 32.58 -10.12
N GLY A 325 -15.03 32.74 -8.89
CA GLY A 325 -15.39 34.02 -8.30
C GLY A 325 -14.34 34.51 -7.32
N ASP A 326 -14.45 35.74 -6.87
CA ASP A 326 -13.56 36.40 -5.88
C ASP A 326 -12.06 36.19 -6.14
N VAL A 327 -11.66 36.43 -7.36
CA VAL A 327 -10.28 36.27 -7.82
C VAL A 327 -9.41 37.43 -7.32
N SER A 328 -8.17 37.16 -7.06
CA SER A 328 -7.18 38.13 -6.62
C SER A 328 -6.92 39.24 -7.68
N GLN A 329 -6.64 40.53 -7.23
CA GLN A 329 -6.37 41.66 -8.14
C GLN A 329 -5.24 41.41 -9.14
N ARG A 330 -4.26 40.56 -8.81
CA ARG A 330 -3.22 40.17 -9.74
C ARG A 330 -3.73 39.14 -10.77
N ALA A 331 -4.61 38.26 -10.34
CA ALA A 331 -5.34 37.40 -11.24
C ALA A 331 -6.44 38.17 -12.02
N ASP A 332 -7.06 39.23 -11.43
CA ASP A 332 -8.00 40.13 -12.13
C ASP A 332 -7.33 40.87 -13.30
N ARG A 333 -6.04 41.19 -13.21
CA ARG A 333 -5.28 41.75 -14.35
C ARG A 333 -4.98 40.73 -15.44
N LEU A 334 -4.96 39.45 -15.07
CA LEU A 334 -4.67 38.32 -15.95
C LEU A 334 -5.94 37.69 -16.53
N LEU A 335 -7.06 37.93 -15.84
CA LEU A 335 -8.38 37.47 -16.22
C LEU A 335 -9.24 38.72 -16.38
N ASP A 336 -9.41 39.19 -17.61
CA ASP A 336 -10.24 40.37 -17.95
C ASP A 336 -11.71 40.24 -17.50
N ASP A 337 -12.10 39.09 -16.96
CA ASP A 337 -13.42 38.78 -16.44
C ASP A 337 -13.30 38.05 -15.06
N PRO A 338 -13.73 38.67 -13.93
CA PRO A 338 -13.70 38.04 -12.60
C PRO A 338 -14.59 36.79 -12.48
N GLU A 339 -15.56 36.60 -13.34
CA GLU A 339 -16.41 35.39 -13.42
C GLU A 339 -15.95 34.44 -14.53
N ARG A 340 -14.66 34.40 -14.83
CA ARG A 340 -14.18 33.58 -15.94
C ARG A 340 -14.49 32.09 -15.74
N ARG A 341 -15.22 31.56 -16.72
CA ARG A 341 -15.45 30.13 -16.87
C ARG A 341 -14.33 29.52 -17.71
N VAL A 342 -13.66 28.52 -17.17
CA VAL A 342 -12.58 27.83 -17.86
C VAL A 342 -12.96 26.37 -18.04
N PHE A 343 -12.82 25.90 -19.25
CA PHE A 343 -12.91 24.50 -19.60
C PHE A 343 -11.56 23.99 -20.05
N LEU A 344 -11.13 22.85 -19.54
CA LEU A 344 -9.88 22.18 -19.87
C LEU A 344 -10.18 20.72 -20.18
N GLN A 345 -9.51 20.17 -21.19
CA GLN A 345 -9.55 18.76 -21.47
C GLN A 345 -8.26 18.25 -22.11
N GLY A 346 -7.98 16.98 -21.92
CA GLY A 346 -6.80 16.36 -22.51
C GLY A 346 -6.55 14.94 -22.02
N PRO A 347 -5.61 14.24 -22.65
CA PRO A 347 -5.20 12.91 -22.23
C PRO A 347 -4.49 12.98 -20.87
N ARG A 348 -4.65 11.94 -20.06
CA ARG A 348 -3.90 11.76 -18.81
C ARG A 348 -3.21 10.41 -18.83
N LEU A 349 -1.92 10.44 -18.58
CA LEU A 349 -1.07 9.27 -18.38
C LEU A 349 -0.66 9.23 -16.91
N ALA A 350 -0.74 8.06 -16.28
CA ALA A 350 -0.19 7.90 -14.95
C ALA A 350 0.47 6.52 -14.81
N LEU A 351 1.58 6.50 -14.05
CA LEU A 351 2.33 5.32 -13.68
C LEU A 351 2.47 5.28 -12.16
N ARG A 352 2.12 4.15 -11.57
CA ARG A 352 2.19 3.94 -10.12
C ARG A 352 3.00 2.69 -9.81
N ARG A 353 3.87 2.82 -8.80
CA ARG A 353 4.55 1.70 -8.15
C ARG A 353 4.23 1.69 -6.66
N SER A 354 3.92 0.54 -6.09
CA SER A 354 3.71 0.42 -4.65
C SER A 354 4.23 -0.93 -4.15
N THR A 355 5.01 -0.88 -3.07
CA THR A 355 5.42 -2.05 -2.28
C THR A 355 4.90 -1.97 -0.85
N VAL A 356 4.01 -1.00 -0.56
CA VAL A 356 3.38 -0.81 0.74
C VAL A 356 2.27 -1.83 0.91
N THR A 357 2.32 -2.62 1.99
CA THR A 357 1.35 -3.68 2.28
C THR A 357 0.09 -3.16 2.95
N ASP A 358 0.21 -2.18 3.86
CA ASP A 358 -0.91 -1.50 4.52
C ASP A 358 -0.87 0.00 4.24
N PRO A 359 -1.73 0.51 3.31
CA PRO A 359 -1.77 1.94 3.01
C PRO A 359 -2.27 2.83 4.15
N LEU A 360 -3.01 2.28 5.14
CA LEU A 360 -3.57 3.04 6.27
C LEU A 360 -2.56 3.21 7.41
N ASP A 361 -1.72 2.20 7.66
CA ASP A 361 -0.61 2.24 8.61
C ASP A 361 0.68 1.77 7.92
N ALA A 362 1.18 2.58 6.99
CA ALA A 362 2.38 2.25 6.23
C ALA A 362 3.63 2.30 7.13
N ARG A 363 4.24 1.13 7.37
CA ARG A 363 5.44 0.95 8.19
C ARG A 363 6.66 0.52 7.39
N ALA A 364 6.45 -0.10 6.23
CA ALA A 364 7.50 -0.58 5.34
C ALA A 364 7.11 -0.43 3.88
N GLY A 365 8.12 -0.32 3.01
CA GLY A 365 7.93 -0.25 1.57
C GLY A 365 7.96 1.17 1.01
N SER A 366 7.61 1.31 -0.25
CA SER A 366 7.61 2.59 -0.96
C SER A 366 6.45 2.70 -1.94
N ARG A 367 6.05 3.93 -2.22
CA ARG A 367 5.06 4.28 -3.25
C ARG A 367 5.58 5.43 -4.08
N VAL A 368 5.45 5.31 -5.39
CA VAL A 368 5.74 6.37 -6.36
C VAL A 368 4.57 6.48 -7.32
N GLU A 369 4.15 7.68 -7.62
CA GLU A 369 3.12 7.98 -8.60
C GLU A 369 3.59 9.13 -9.48
N LEU A 370 3.55 8.95 -10.80
CA LEU A 370 3.89 9.94 -11.81
C LEU A 370 2.67 10.16 -12.68
N ALA A 371 2.33 11.40 -12.98
CA ALA A 371 1.22 11.75 -13.85
C ALA A 371 1.59 12.89 -14.80
N VAL A 372 1.10 12.79 -16.02
CA VAL A 372 1.22 13.81 -17.07
C VAL A 372 -0.14 14.07 -17.67
N THR A 373 -0.55 15.34 -17.68
CA THR A 373 -1.84 15.76 -18.22
C THR A 373 -1.65 16.99 -19.10
N PRO A 374 -1.48 16.85 -20.42
CA PRO A 374 -1.54 17.98 -21.34
C PRO A 374 -2.98 18.45 -21.52
N TRP A 375 -3.25 19.71 -21.16
CA TRP A 375 -4.51 20.39 -21.38
C TRP A 375 -4.47 21.08 -22.74
N LEU A 376 -5.24 20.59 -23.71
CA LEU A 376 -5.05 20.88 -25.12
C LEU A 376 -5.92 22.06 -25.59
N PRO A 377 -5.35 23.23 -25.95
CA PRO A 377 -6.12 24.39 -26.37
C PRO A 377 -6.92 24.16 -27.65
N GLY A 378 -6.37 23.38 -28.60
CA GLY A 378 -7.03 23.04 -29.87
C GLY A 378 -8.31 22.23 -29.77
N LEU A 379 -8.62 21.69 -28.57
CA LEU A 379 -9.83 20.91 -28.30
C LEU A 379 -10.84 21.64 -27.40
N GLY A 380 -10.76 22.98 -27.35
CA GLY A 380 -11.70 23.81 -26.60
C GLY A 380 -11.24 24.15 -25.17
N SER A 381 -10.03 23.77 -24.76
CA SER A 381 -9.44 24.29 -23.52
C SER A 381 -9.16 25.79 -23.67
N GLY A 382 -9.55 26.58 -22.66
CA GLY A 382 -9.35 28.03 -22.65
C GLY A 382 -7.87 28.42 -22.54
N VAL A 383 -7.01 27.55 -21.99
CA VAL A 383 -5.57 27.73 -21.82
C VAL A 383 -4.87 26.40 -22.09
N GLY A 384 -3.69 26.46 -22.74
CA GLY A 384 -2.89 25.29 -23.06
C GLY A 384 -1.67 25.14 -22.14
N PHE A 385 -1.57 24.01 -21.43
CA PHE A 385 -0.41 23.67 -20.63
C PHE A 385 -0.34 22.18 -20.32
N THR A 386 0.85 21.70 -19.98
CA THR A 386 1.05 20.34 -19.46
C THR A 386 1.23 20.37 -17.96
N ALA A 387 0.40 19.67 -17.22
CA ALA A 387 0.60 19.41 -15.79
C ALA A 387 1.46 18.15 -15.62
N LEU A 388 2.57 18.28 -14.90
CA LEU A 388 3.49 17.22 -14.51
C LEU A 388 3.42 17.09 -13.00
N GLU A 389 3.15 15.89 -12.50
CA GLU A 389 3.02 15.62 -11.07
C GLU A 389 3.81 14.36 -10.72
N ALA A 390 4.56 14.42 -9.62
CA ALA A 390 5.26 13.28 -9.05
C ALA A 390 5.06 13.25 -7.53
N HIS A 391 4.64 12.10 -7.02
CA HIS A 391 4.49 11.84 -5.60
C HIS A 391 5.31 10.61 -5.23
N ALA A 392 6.10 10.69 -4.18
CA ALA A 392 6.84 9.56 -3.64
C ALA A 392 6.67 9.50 -2.12
N ALA A 393 6.64 8.29 -1.58
CA ALA A 393 6.73 8.04 -0.14
C ALA A 393 7.51 6.76 0.10
N ALA A 394 8.29 6.75 1.18
CA ALA A 394 9.07 5.59 1.61
C ALA A 394 8.96 5.41 3.12
N PHE A 395 8.95 4.16 3.57
CA PHE A 395 8.80 3.77 4.96
C PHE A 395 9.83 2.69 5.29
N GLN A 396 10.65 2.94 6.29
CA GLN A 396 11.68 2.02 6.73
C GLN A 396 11.50 1.73 8.23
N PRO A 397 11.17 0.48 8.62
CA PRO A 397 11.13 0.11 10.03
C PRO A 397 12.55 0.02 10.60
N LEU A 398 12.75 0.59 11.79
CA LEU A 398 13.95 0.57 12.59
C LEU A 398 13.58 0.06 13.98
N GLY A 399 13.40 -1.25 14.13
CA GLY A 399 12.84 -1.85 15.33
C GLY A 399 11.36 -1.43 15.53
N SER A 400 11.06 -0.80 16.67
CA SER A 400 9.73 -0.28 16.99
C SER A 400 9.43 1.09 16.34
N VAL A 401 10.46 1.76 15.81
CA VAL A 401 10.37 3.09 15.19
C VAL A 401 10.22 2.95 13.69
N VAL A 402 9.56 3.90 13.02
CA VAL A 402 9.46 3.96 11.56
C VAL A 402 10.02 5.31 11.09
N LEU A 403 11.01 5.25 10.20
CA LEU A 403 11.43 6.39 9.41
C LEU A 403 10.54 6.49 8.18
N ALA A 404 9.86 7.63 8.00
CA ALA A 404 8.99 7.88 6.86
C ALA A 404 9.45 9.13 6.11
N GLY A 405 9.44 9.06 4.78
CA GLY A 405 9.75 10.17 3.90
C GLY A 405 8.65 10.39 2.86
N ARG A 406 8.39 11.65 2.50
CA ARG A 406 7.45 12.03 1.45
C ARG A 406 8.06 13.11 0.58
N LEU A 407 7.83 13.03 -0.73
CA LEU A 407 8.19 14.03 -1.73
C LEU A 407 7.00 14.27 -2.65
N ARG A 408 6.69 15.54 -2.93
CA ARG A 408 5.76 15.97 -3.95
C ARG A 408 6.45 16.98 -4.84
N LEU A 409 6.40 16.74 -6.15
CA LEU A 409 6.88 17.65 -7.18
C LEU A 409 5.74 17.92 -8.17
N GLY A 410 5.62 19.16 -8.59
CA GLY A 410 4.64 19.54 -9.61
C GLY A 410 5.17 20.67 -10.49
N SER A 411 4.85 20.63 -11.78
CA SER A 411 5.17 21.69 -12.72
C SER A 411 4.08 21.82 -13.77
N LEU A 412 3.65 23.04 -14.04
CA LEU A 412 2.70 23.41 -15.09
C LEU A 412 3.47 24.09 -16.22
N GLN A 413 3.58 23.42 -17.35
CA GLN A 413 4.34 23.88 -18.51
C GLN A 413 3.39 24.48 -19.54
N PRO A 414 3.31 25.82 -19.72
CA PRO A 414 2.49 26.44 -20.75
C PRO A 414 2.94 26.01 -22.15
N PHE A 415 2.00 25.85 -23.07
CA PHE A 415 2.28 25.66 -24.48
C PHE A 415 2.68 26.98 -25.14
N PRO A 416 3.34 26.96 -26.30
CA PRO A 416 3.61 28.15 -27.06
C PRO A 416 2.34 28.98 -27.31
N GLY A 417 2.34 30.24 -26.95
CA GLY A 417 1.20 31.15 -27.03
C GLY A 417 0.34 31.23 -25.76
N SER A 418 0.68 30.46 -24.70
CA SER A 418 0.10 30.56 -23.36
C SER A 418 1.18 30.94 -22.35
N THR A 419 0.78 31.52 -21.21
CA THR A 419 1.67 31.90 -20.12
C THR A 419 1.26 31.20 -18.82
N ALA A 420 2.18 31.09 -17.86
CA ALA A 420 1.87 30.48 -16.55
C ALA A 420 0.80 31.28 -15.77
N ASP A 421 0.72 32.58 -16.02
CA ASP A 421 -0.22 33.47 -15.40
C ASP A 421 -1.67 33.26 -15.88
N GLU A 422 -1.86 32.72 -17.08
CA GLU A 422 -3.17 32.39 -17.64
C GLU A 422 -3.76 31.10 -17.06
N ILE A 423 -2.94 30.26 -16.38
CA ILE A 423 -3.40 29.02 -15.77
C ILE A 423 -4.38 29.37 -14.65
N PRO A 424 -5.62 28.83 -14.67
CA PRO A 424 -6.64 29.18 -13.70
C PRO A 424 -6.25 28.79 -12.27
N PRO A 425 -6.61 29.60 -11.25
CA PRO A 425 -6.24 29.35 -9.85
C PRO A 425 -6.54 27.93 -9.36
N PRO A 426 -7.69 27.28 -9.70
CA PRO A 426 -7.96 25.93 -9.27
C PRO A 426 -7.02 24.85 -9.82
N GLU A 427 -6.21 25.15 -10.83
CA GLU A 427 -5.24 24.21 -11.41
C GLU A 427 -3.80 24.50 -10.95
N ARG A 428 -3.57 25.63 -10.25
CA ARG A 428 -2.24 25.99 -9.72
C ARG A 428 -1.87 25.16 -8.49
N PHE A 429 -0.59 25.16 -8.16
CA PHE A 429 -0.11 24.51 -6.96
C PHE A 429 -0.15 25.45 -5.75
N TYR A 430 -0.49 24.86 -4.60
CA TYR A 430 -0.52 25.51 -3.29
C TYR A 430 0.17 24.61 -2.28
N ALA A 431 0.78 25.22 -1.25
CA ALA A 431 1.43 24.51 -0.15
C ALA A 431 1.22 25.23 1.20
N GLY A 432 1.47 24.48 2.30
CA GLY A 432 1.23 24.89 3.68
C GLY A 432 -0.02 24.22 4.28
N GLY A 433 -0.05 24.09 5.60
CA GLY A 433 -1.10 23.44 6.37
C GLY A 433 -0.72 22.07 6.90
N GLY A 434 -1.59 21.47 7.71
CA GLY A 434 -1.36 20.24 8.46
C GLY A 434 -1.08 18.99 7.64
N SER A 435 -1.41 18.99 6.34
CA SER A 435 -1.15 17.88 5.40
C SER A 435 -0.05 18.18 4.38
N SER A 436 0.53 19.36 4.40
CA SER A 436 1.56 19.86 3.48
C SER A 436 2.83 20.22 4.26
N VAL A 437 3.17 21.48 4.38
CA VAL A 437 4.30 22.00 5.17
C VAL A 437 3.79 22.56 6.48
N ARG A 438 4.01 21.83 7.59
CA ARG A 438 3.40 22.08 8.90
C ARG A 438 4.00 23.30 9.54
N GLY A 439 4.31 24.21 9.57
CA GLY A 439 4.80 25.49 10.13
C GLY A 439 4.16 26.67 9.46
N PHE A 440 3.24 26.40 8.52
CA PHE A 440 2.55 27.41 7.74
C PHE A 440 1.03 27.18 7.78
N GLN A 441 0.26 28.24 7.68
CA GLN A 441 -1.18 28.13 7.49
C GLN A 441 -1.52 27.42 6.18
N PHE A 442 -2.73 26.90 6.12
CA PHE A 442 -3.25 26.26 4.93
C PHE A 442 -3.14 27.16 3.70
N TRP A 443 -2.37 26.69 2.68
CA TRP A 443 -2.10 27.35 1.41
C TRP A 443 -1.40 28.72 1.52
N ARG A 444 -0.69 29.02 2.61
CA ARG A 444 -0.01 30.28 2.82
C ARG A 444 1.50 30.27 2.51
N LEU A 445 2.04 29.14 2.07
CA LEU A 445 3.41 29.05 1.63
C LEU A 445 3.51 29.38 0.13
N GLY A 446 4.41 30.30 -0.23
CA GLY A 446 4.64 30.72 -1.60
C GLY A 446 4.14 32.13 -1.93
N PRO A 447 3.98 32.47 -3.21
CA PRO A 447 3.61 33.81 -3.68
C PRO A 447 2.27 34.27 -3.13
N ARG A 448 2.23 35.51 -2.62
CA ARG A 448 1.03 36.13 -2.04
C ARG A 448 0.79 37.51 -2.66
N ARG A 449 -0.41 37.97 -2.55
CA ARG A 449 -0.86 39.32 -2.90
C ARG A 449 -0.55 40.29 -1.78
N ALA A 450 -0.78 41.58 -2.07
CA ALA A 450 -0.70 42.63 -1.07
C ALA A 450 -1.70 42.46 0.09
N ASP A 451 -2.84 41.82 -0.14
CA ASP A 451 -3.86 41.49 0.87
C ASP A 451 -3.55 40.18 1.64
N GLY A 452 -2.40 39.54 1.38
CA GLY A 452 -1.94 38.31 2.03
C GLY A 452 -2.56 37.02 1.48
N ARG A 453 -3.45 37.05 0.50
CA ARG A 453 -4.02 35.85 -0.12
C ARG A 453 -3.00 35.12 -0.98
N ALA A 454 -3.05 33.79 -1.06
CA ALA A 454 -2.17 32.99 -1.90
C ALA A 454 -2.54 33.15 -3.39
N VAL A 455 -1.53 33.27 -4.23
CA VAL A 455 -1.70 33.30 -5.70
C VAL A 455 -1.66 31.92 -6.30
N GLY A 456 -1.01 30.96 -5.60
CA GLY A 456 -0.59 29.70 -6.17
C GLY A 456 0.56 29.84 -7.14
N GLY A 457 1.14 28.75 -7.58
CA GLY A 457 2.29 28.73 -8.48
C GLY A 457 2.15 27.74 -9.62
N ALA A 458 3.03 27.91 -10.61
CA ALA A 458 3.21 26.96 -11.70
C ALA A 458 4.14 25.81 -11.32
N SER A 459 4.86 25.90 -10.21
CA SER A 459 5.62 24.77 -9.69
C SER A 459 5.51 24.64 -8.17
N VAL A 460 5.67 23.41 -7.67
CA VAL A 460 5.68 23.06 -6.25
C VAL A 460 6.72 22.00 -5.98
N LEU A 461 7.43 22.16 -4.86
CA LEU A 461 8.25 21.15 -4.23
C LEU A 461 7.82 21.06 -2.76
N GLU A 462 7.48 19.88 -2.29
CA GLU A 462 7.24 19.58 -0.87
C GLU A 462 7.99 18.32 -0.50
N ALA A 463 8.71 18.36 0.61
CA ALA A 463 9.38 17.21 1.21
C ALA A 463 9.07 17.13 2.70
N SER A 464 8.94 15.92 3.22
CA SER A 464 8.73 15.67 4.65
C SER A 464 9.50 14.45 5.09
N GLY A 465 10.23 14.57 6.19
CA GLY A 465 10.87 13.48 6.90
C GLY A 465 10.27 13.33 8.29
N GLU A 466 9.85 12.11 8.65
CA GLU A 466 9.21 11.81 9.93
C GLU A 466 9.88 10.64 10.62
N LEU A 467 10.07 10.75 11.92
CA LEU A 467 10.40 9.67 12.83
C LEU A 467 9.16 9.35 13.66
N ARG A 468 8.55 8.19 13.44
CA ARG A 468 7.34 7.72 14.12
C ARG A 468 7.70 6.68 15.16
N PHE A 469 7.23 6.83 16.39
CA PHE A 469 7.56 5.92 17.49
C PHE A 469 6.35 5.65 18.38
N PRO A 470 6.21 4.43 18.93
CA PRO A 470 5.19 4.12 19.91
C PRO A 470 5.55 4.76 21.25
N ILE A 471 4.54 5.24 22.00
CA ILE A 471 4.72 5.73 23.37
C ILE A 471 4.11 4.73 24.35
N ARG A 472 2.81 4.49 24.27
CA ARG A 472 2.11 3.53 25.13
C ARG A 472 0.75 3.14 24.52
N GLY A 473 0.51 1.85 24.33
CA GLY A 473 -0.75 1.33 23.78
C GLY A 473 -1.07 1.93 22.41
N ALA A 474 -2.20 2.61 22.27
CA ALA A 474 -2.63 3.26 21.03
C ALA A 474 -2.01 4.66 20.81
N LEU A 475 -1.22 5.16 21.78
CA LEU A 475 -0.56 6.46 21.70
C LEU A 475 0.82 6.32 21.05
N GLY A 476 1.05 7.07 19.99
CA GLY A 476 2.33 7.23 19.30
C GLY A 476 2.78 8.68 19.27
N GLY A 477 4.07 8.88 19.01
CA GLY A 477 4.70 10.17 18.78
C GLY A 477 5.28 10.27 17.37
N VAL A 478 5.45 11.51 16.91
CA VAL A 478 6.16 11.82 15.68
C VAL A 478 7.06 13.05 15.90
N ALA A 479 8.29 12.98 15.39
CA ALA A 479 9.14 14.13 15.17
C ALA A 479 9.31 14.30 13.66
N PHE A 480 9.33 15.53 13.16
CA PHE A 480 9.35 15.76 11.72
C PHE A 480 10.08 17.04 11.32
N VAL A 481 10.53 17.02 10.07
CA VAL A 481 11.02 18.20 9.34
C VAL A 481 10.30 18.22 8.01
N ASP A 482 9.70 19.36 7.69
CA ASP A 482 9.05 19.61 6.41
C ASP A 482 9.80 20.69 5.65
N ALA A 483 9.82 20.59 4.33
CA ALA A 483 10.35 21.59 3.43
C ALA A 483 9.37 21.83 2.30
N GLY A 484 9.28 23.07 1.80
CA GLY A 484 8.42 23.39 0.67
C GLY A 484 8.73 24.69 0.00
N GLN A 485 8.35 24.74 -1.27
CA GLN A 485 8.43 25.91 -2.12
C GLN A 485 7.28 25.86 -3.14
N VAL A 486 6.71 27.03 -3.41
CA VAL A 486 5.79 27.26 -4.52
C VAL A 486 6.31 28.44 -5.31
N ASP A 487 6.47 28.30 -6.61
CA ASP A 487 7.00 29.33 -7.49
C ASP A 487 6.05 29.62 -8.66
N LEU A 488 6.07 30.88 -9.14
CA LEU A 488 5.25 31.32 -10.29
C LEU A 488 5.75 30.73 -11.61
N ASP A 489 7.06 30.45 -11.69
CA ASP A 489 7.67 29.89 -12.88
C ASP A 489 7.57 28.36 -12.89
N PRO A 490 7.31 27.73 -14.04
CA PRO A 490 7.52 26.31 -14.24
C PRO A 490 8.98 25.94 -13.92
N TRP A 491 9.19 24.87 -13.14
CA TRP A 491 10.55 24.49 -12.68
C TRP A 491 11.29 25.56 -11.88
N GLY A 492 10.57 26.52 -11.28
CA GLY A 492 11.15 27.64 -10.52
C GLY A 492 11.78 27.23 -9.18
N TRP A 493 12.12 25.95 -9.00
CA TRP A 493 12.71 25.46 -7.75
C TRP A 493 14.14 25.94 -7.56
N LYS A 494 14.35 26.70 -6.48
CA LYS A 494 15.66 27.22 -6.10
C LYS A 494 15.96 26.81 -4.67
N PRO A 495 17.11 26.17 -4.40
CA PRO A 495 17.46 25.75 -3.04
C PRO A 495 17.46 26.91 -2.03
N ALA A 496 17.78 28.15 -2.49
CA ALA A 496 17.79 29.35 -1.65
C ALA A 496 16.39 29.78 -1.17
N ASP A 497 15.33 29.45 -1.92
CA ASP A 497 13.96 29.86 -1.65
C ASP A 497 13.17 28.74 -0.93
N LEU A 498 13.86 27.63 -0.62
CA LEU A 498 13.25 26.51 0.08
C LEU A 498 12.99 26.87 1.54
N THR A 499 11.75 26.76 1.95
CA THR A 499 11.31 27.06 3.31
C THR A 499 11.22 25.78 4.12
N PHE A 500 11.75 25.81 5.34
CA PHE A 500 11.78 24.66 6.25
C PHE A 500 10.92 24.90 7.49
N SER A 501 10.35 23.84 8.02
CA SER A 501 9.77 23.82 9.35
C SER A 501 10.13 22.53 10.07
N ALA A 502 10.16 22.57 11.39
CA ALA A 502 10.37 21.40 12.24
C ALA A 502 9.34 21.35 13.34
N GLY A 503 9.05 20.15 13.81
CA GLY A 503 8.05 19.98 14.84
C GLY A 503 7.95 18.57 15.39
N GLY A 504 6.96 18.41 16.26
CA GLY A 504 6.61 17.14 16.85
C GLY A 504 5.10 17.00 17.01
N GLY A 505 4.64 15.79 17.22
CA GLY A 505 3.21 15.58 17.39
C GLY A 505 2.86 14.26 18.06
N LEU A 506 1.60 14.17 18.43
CA LEU A 506 0.99 12.98 19.02
C LEU A 506 -0.02 12.36 18.04
N ARG A 507 -0.09 11.06 18.08
CA ARG A 507 -0.99 10.23 17.28
C ARG A 507 -1.72 9.27 18.21
N LEU A 508 -3.03 9.33 18.26
CA LEU A 508 -3.85 8.40 19.01
C LEU A 508 -4.78 7.66 18.07
N ALA A 509 -4.61 6.35 17.97
CA ALA A 509 -5.53 5.51 17.22
C ALA A 509 -6.83 5.32 18.02
N THR A 510 -7.96 5.67 17.41
CA THR A 510 -9.28 5.51 18.03
C THR A 510 -10.24 4.78 17.09
N PRO A 511 -11.32 4.17 17.59
CA PRO A 511 -12.35 3.54 16.75
C PRO A 511 -13.04 4.51 15.78
N LEU A 512 -13.06 5.81 16.09
CA LEU A 512 -13.63 6.87 15.26
C LEU A 512 -12.65 7.43 14.22
N GLY A 513 -11.41 6.92 14.20
CA GLY A 513 -10.31 7.40 13.38
C GLY A 513 -9.17 8.00 14.22
N PRO A 514 -8.02 8.27 13.60
CA PRO A 514 -6.86 8.80 14.32
C PRO A 514 -7.09 10.23 14.79
N ILE A 515 -6.65 10.52 16.01
CA ILE A 515 -6.48 11.89 16.52
C ILE A 515 -5.02 12.28 16.28
N ARG A 516 -4.80 13.44 15.69
CA ARG A 516 -3.49 14.00 15.40
C ARG A 516 -3.37 15.39 16.00
N LEU A 517 -2.28 15.61 16.71
CA LEU A 517 -1.90 16.92 17.23
C LEU A 517 -0.45 17.16 16.86
N ASP A 518 -0.18 18.17 16.04
CA ASP A 518 1.16 18.57 15.63
C ASP A 518 1.43 20.01 16.06
N ILE A 519 2.67 20.25 16.50
CA ILE A 519 3.22 21.57 16.76
C ILE A 519 4.39 21.72 15.80
N ALA A 520 4.41 22.78 15.02
CA ALA A 520 5.46 23.05 14.04
C ALA A 520 5.88 24.52 14.08
N HIS A 521 7.18 24.74 13.96
CA HIS A 521 7.80 26.05 13.88
C HIS A 521 8.54 26.21 12.54
N PRO A 522 8.31 27.31 11.80
CA PRO A 522 9.10 27.61 10.61
C PRO A 522 10.52 28.01 11.01
N LEU A 523 11.53 27.49 10.28
CA LEU A 523 12.95 27.69 10.60
C LEU A 523 13.57 28.87 9.85
N ASN A 524 13.08 29.18 8.64
CA ASN A 524 13.59 30.23 7.75
C ASN A 524 12.45 30.92 7.01
N ALA A 525 11.35 31.20 7.71
CA ALA A 525 10.22 31.89 7.11
C ALA A 525 10.50 33.39 6.90
N PRO A 526 9.87 34.05 5.91
CA PRO A 526 9.81 35.49 5.83
C PRO A 526 9.24 36.09 7.12
N ASP A 527 9.66 37.31 7.47
CA ASP A 527 9.41 37.98 8.77
C ASP A 527 7.92 38.00 9.24
N ASP A 528 6.97 37.83 8.34
CA ASP A 528 5.54 37.81 8.61
C ASP A 528 4.95 36.41 8.91
N ALA A 529 5.74 35.34 8.80
CA ALA A 529 5.29 33.95 8.96
C ALA A 529 5.86 33.25 10.20
N GLY A 530 6.64 33.93 11.04
CA GLY A 530 7.47 33.39 12.11
C GLY A 530 6.76 32.88 13.37
N THR A 531 5.51 32.43 13.29
CA THR A 531 4.76 31.92 14.44
C THR A 531 4.70 30.40 14.46
N THR A 532 4.72 29.83 15.68
CA THR A 532 4.48 28.39 15.89
C THR A 532 3.01 28.06 15.57
N TRP A 533 2.80 27.03 14.76
CA TRP A 533 1.48 26.58 14.36
C TRP A 533 1.10 25.28 15.02
N PHE A 534 -0.18 25.20 15.39
CA PHE A 534 -0.80 23.99 15.94
C PHE A 534 -1.75 23.44 14.90
N HIS A 535 -1.54 22.18 14.54
CA HIS A 535 -2.44 21.44 13.66
C HIS A 535 -3.09 20.31 14.45
N PHE A 536 -4.41 20.39 14.55
CA PHE A 536 -5.22 19.37 15.17
C PHE A 536 -6.14 18.75 14.13
N SER A 537 -6.32 17.45 14.18
CA SER A 537 -7.26 16.73 13.33
C SER A 537 -7.80 15.51 14.06
N ILE A 538 -9.09 15.30 13.99
CA ILE A 538 -9.80 14.10 14.46
C ILE A 538 -10.63 13.52 13.32
N GLY A 539 -10.72 12.19 13.26
CA GLY A 539 -11.36 11.46 12.19
C GLY A 539 -10.37 11.00 11.12
N GLN A 540 -10.85 10.28 10.13
CA GLN A 540 -9.99 9.80 9.05
C GLN A 540 -9.48 10.98 8.22
N ALA A 541 -8.18 11.04 8.01
CA ALA A 541 -7.58 11.93 7.01
C ALA A 541 -7.91 11.31 5.64
N PHE A 542 -8.70 12.01 4.87
CA PHE A 542 -9.19 11.57 3.56
C PHE A 542 -8.16 11.81 2.46
#